data_2a1a7632fe60e17661748ddd610eb3d5
#
_entry.id   2a1a7632fe60e17661748ddd610eb3d5
#
_cell.length_a   1.000
_cell.length_b   1.000
_cell.length_c   1.000
_cell.angle_alpha   90.00
_cell.angle_beta   90.00
_cell.angle_gamma   90.00
#
_symmetry.space_group_name_H-M   'P 1'
#
loop_
_entity.id
_entity.type
_entity.pdbx_description
1 polymer ?
#
loop_
_entity_poly.entity_id
_entity_poly.type
_entity_poly.pdbx_seq_one_letter_code
_entity_poly.pdbx_strand_id
1 'polypeptide(L)'
;MSVVLPVDRLDAVITKIFEHTTCEPDEAALLSKYLVDANLAGHDSPGVLLTRRYVTWLESGALHGGRSIKFVSENDSMAIIDGDYGMGHWVANQAVNFGIEKAKANGCYIVALRNAGHVGRVGSWAINAADQG
;
A
#
# COMPACT_ATOMS: atom_id res chain seq x y z
N MET A 1 -6.68 11.15 26.42
CA MET A 1 -8.08 11.35 25.95
C MET A 1 -8.19 10.68 24.57
N SER A 2 -9.07 9.70 24.43
CA SER A 2 -9.36 9.11 23.11
C SER A 2 -10.48 9.90 22.45
N VAL A 3 -10.33 10.18 21.15
CA VAL A 3 -11.35 10.85 20.35
C VAL A 3 -11.96 9.83 19.41
N VAL A 4 -13.28 9.70 19.41
CA VAL A 4 -14.00 8.86 18.45
C VAL A 4 -14.34 9.71 17.24
N LEU A 5 -13.89 9.28 16.07
CA LEU A 5 -14.15 9.93 14.78
C LEU A 5 -14.95 9.01 13.86
N PRO A 6 -15.92 9.53 13.09
CA PRO A 6 -16.53 8.78 12.00
C PRO A 6 -15.47 8.35 10.99
N VAL A 7 -15.58 7.11 10.51
CA VAL A 7 -14.59 6.47 9.62
C VAL A 7 -14.43 7.25 8.31
N ASP A 8 -15.54 7.60 7.68
CA ASP A 8 -15.60 8.37 6.44
C ASP A 8 -14.95 9.75 6.56
N ARG A 9 -15.14 10.41 7.71
CA ARG A 9 -14.51 11.71 7.99
C ARG A 9 -13.00 11.58 8.18
N LEU A 10 -12.56 10.55 8.88
CA LEU A 10 -11.13 10.29 9.09
C LEU A 10 -10.45 9.95 7.77
N ASP A 11 -11.05 9.07 6.97
CA ASP A 11 -10.56 8.69 5.65
C ASP A 11 -10.43 9.92 4.72
N ALA A 12 -11.47 10.74 4.65
CA ALA A 12 -11.45 11.97 3.85
C ALA A 12 -10.33 12.95 4.25
N VAL A 13 -10.08 13.08 5.56
CA VAL A 13 -8.99 13.97 6.04
C VAL A 13 -7.62 13.42 5.68
N ILE A 14 -7.38 12.12 5.89
CA ILE A 14 -6.09 11.49 5.58
C ILE A 14 -5.83 11.49 4.08
N THR A 15 -6.83 11.19 3.25
CA THR A 15 -6.73 11.30 1.80
C THR A 15 -6.27 12.69 1.37
N LYS A 16 -6.92 13.74 1.89
CA LYS A 16 -6.52 15.13 1.59
C LYS A 16 -5.09 15.45 2.03
N ILE A 17 -4.63 14.92 3.15
CA ILE A 17 -3.24 15.10 3.60
C ILE A 17 -2.28 14.55 2.54
N PHE A 18 -2.53 13.34 2.02
CA PHE A 18 -1.67 12.75 0.99
C PHE A 18 -1.80 13.42 -0.38
N GLU A 19 -2.99 13.90 -0.75
CA GLU A 19 -3.19 14.70 -1.98
C GLU A 19 -2.36 16.02 -1.99
N HIS A 20 -1.99 16.54 -0.82
CA HIS A 20 -1.11 17.70 -0.69
C HIS A 20 0.38 17.33 -0.69
N THR A 21 0.72 16.10 -0.98
CA THR A 21 2.10 15.63 -1.17
C THR A 21 2.38 15.32 -2.64
N THR A 22 3.35 14.45 -2.90
CA THR A 22 3.65 13.97 -4.27
C THR A 22 2.81 12.76 -4.70
N CYS A 23 1.83 12.34 -3.88
CA CYS A 23 0.95 11.23 -4.20
C CYS A 23 -0.10 11.63 -5.24
N GLU A 24 -0.37 10.74 -6.19
CA GLU A 24 -1.51 10.88 -7.09
C GLU A 24 -2.84 10.66 -6.32
N PRO A 25 -3.98 11.19 -6.79
CA PRO A 25 -5.26 11.08 -6.06
C PRO A 25 -5.66 9.66 -5.69
N ASP A 26 -5.52 8.70 -6.62
CA ASP A 26 -5.85 7.30 -6.38
C ASP A 26 -4.90 6.65 -5.36
N GLU A 27 -3.62 7.02 -5.39
CA GLU A 27 -2.62 6.60 -4.42
C GLU A 27 -2.95 7.15 -3.03
N ALA A 28 -3.30 8.43 -2.92
CA ALA A 28 -3.69 9.08 -1.67
C ALA A 28 -4.90 8.40 -1.04
N ALA A 29 -5.93 8.10 -1.83
CA ALA A 29 -7.12 7.40 -1.39
C ALA A 29 -6.80 5.96 -0.91
N LEU A 30 -5.96 5.24 -1.64
CA LEU A 30 -5.55 3.89 -1.27
C LEU A 30 -4.72 3.87 0.03
N LEU A 31 -3.79 4.80 0.19
CA LEU A 31 -3.01 4.95 1.43
C LEU A 31 -3.92 5.19 2.64
N SER A 32 -4.84 6.15 2.52
CA SER A 32 -5.81 6.47 3.56
C SER A 32 -6.64 5.25 3.95
N LYS A 33 -7.23 4.58 2.96
CA LYS A 33 -8.04 3.37 3.17
C LYS A 33 -7.29 2.32 3.99
N TYR A 34 -6.07 1.94 3.60
CA TYR A 34 -5.32 0.90 4.31
C TYR A 34 -4.90 1.31 5.73
N LEU A 35 -4.61 2.59 5.96
CA LEU A 35 -4.31 3.09 7.30
C LEU A 35 -5.53 3.04 8.21
N VAL A 36 -6.68 3.47 7.72
CA VAL A 36 -7.96 3.43 8.46
C VAL A 36 -8.40 1.98 8.69
N ASP A 37 -8.33 1.12 7.67
CA ASP A 37 -8.66 -0.31 7.78
C ASP A 37 -7.80 -1.03 8.81
N ALA A 38 -6.53 -0.65 8.96
CA ALA A 38 -5.65 -1.20 9.99
C ALA A 38 -6.15 -0.87 11.41
N ASN A 39 -6.58 0.37 11.66
CA ASN A 39 -7.19 0.74 12.95
C ASN A 39 -8.51 0.00 13.19
N LEU A 40 -9.37 -0.11 12.18
CA LEU A 40 -10.64 -0.84 12.29
C LEU A 40 -10.43 -2.33 12.59
N ALA A 41 -9.31 -2.90 12.14
CA ALA A 41 -8.90 -4.26 12.45
C ALA A 41 -8.17 -4.39 13.82
N GLY A 42 -8.11 -3.31 14.62
CA GLY A 42 -7.43 -3.31 15.92
C GLY A 42 -5.91 -3.22 15.87
N HIS A 43 -5.34 -2.79 14.74
CA HIS A 43 -3.89 -2.67 14.53
C HIS A 43 -3.49 -1.19 14.43
N ASP A 44 -3.37 -0.51 15.56
CA ASP A 44 -3.05 0.92 15.59
C ASP A 44 -1.65 1.25 15.08
N SER A 45 -0.68 0.38 15.31
CA SER A 45 0.72 0.61 14.92
C SER A 45 0.92 0.77 13.40
N PRO A 46 0.34 -0.08 12.52
CA PRO A 46 0.36 0.14 11.07
C PRO A 46 -0.76 1.06 10.58
N GLY A 47 -1.50 1.71 11.46
CA GLY A 47 -2.68 2.53 11.19
C GLY A 47 -2.38 4.01 10.98
N VAL A 48 -3.39 4.84 11.24
CA VAL A 48 -3.38 6.30 10.96
C VAL A 48 -2.29 7.08 11.67
N LEU A 49 -1.71 6.55 12.75
CA LEU A 49 -0.56 7.14 13.43
C LEU A 49 0.67 7.28 12.50
N LEU A 50 0.75 6.48 11.44
CA LEU A 50 1.84 6.54 10.47
C LEU A 50 1.70 7.68 9.45
N THR A 51 0.55 8.33 9.35
CA THR A 51 0.31 9.43 8.39
C THR A 51 1.43 10.47 8.44
N ARG A 52 1.76 10.98 9.63
CA ARG A 52 2.83 11.97 9.80
C ARG A 52 4.19 11.45 9.32
N ARG A 53 4.52 10.20 9.62
CA ARG A 53 5.80 9.60 9.20
C ARG A 53 5.88 9.46 7.68
N TYR A 54 4.78 9.08 7.04
CA TYR A 54 4.72 8.96 5.59
C TYR A 54 4.89 10.32 4.90
N VAL A 55 4.23 11.35 5.40
CA VAL A 55 4.44 12.73 4.91
C VAL A 55 5.91 13.14 5.05
N THR A 56 6.54 12.88 6.20
CA THR A 56 7.97 13.18 6.39
C THR A 56 8.85 12.43 5.38
N TRP A 57 8.56 11.17 5.07
CA TRP A 57 9.32 10.40 4.07
C TRP A 57 9.14 10.93 2.65
N LEU A 58 7.94 11.38 2.30
CA LEU A 58 7.67 12.03 1.00
C LEU A 58 8.37 13.37 0.89
N GLU A 59 8.28 14.22 1.92
CA GLU A 59 8.94 15.54 1.96
C GLU A 59 10.46 15.46 1.93
N SER A 60 11.04 14.47 2.59
CA SER A 60 12.50 14.26 2.60
C SER A 60 13.03 13.57 1.35
N GLY A 61 12.17 13.06 0.47
CA GLY A 61 12.58 12.26 -0.69
C GLY A 61 13.06 10.86 -0.34
N ALA A 62 12.83 10.37 0.87
CA ALA A 62 13.11 8.97 1.24
C ALA A 62 12.15 8.00 0.55
N LEU A 63 10.92 8.44 0.31
CA LEU A 63 9.93 7.77 -0.53
C LEU A 63 9.35 8.76 -1.53
N HIS A 64 8.76 8.23 -2.59
CA HIS A 64 8.21 9.01 -3.68
C HIS A 64 6.75 8.62 -3.96
N GLY A 65 5.89 9.60 -4.19
CA GLY A 65 4.55 9.38 -4.72
C GLY A 65 4.56 9.11 -6.22
N GLY A 66 3.45 8.56 -6.73
CA GLY A 66 3.24 8.33 -8.16
C GLY A 66 4.15 7.27 -8.80
N ARG A 67 4.76 6.37 -8.00
CA ARG A 67 5.64 5.34 -8.54
C ARG A 67 4.86 4.12 -9.02
N SER A 68 5.32 3.57 -10.13
CA SER A 68 4.85 2.28 -10.65
C SER A 68 5.91 1.22 -10.46
N ILE A 69 5.48 -0.03 -10.29
CA ILE A 69 6.37 -1.17 -10.18
C ILE A 69 7.18 -1.38 -11.48
N LYS A 70 8.44 -1.83 -11.32
CA LYS A 70 9.33 -2.17 -12.42
C LYS A 70 9.73 -3.63 -12.32
N PHE A 71 9.63 -4.37 -13.43
CA PHE A 71 10.04 -5.77 -13.46
C PHE A 71 11.56 -5.88 -13.58
N VAL A 72 12.18 -6.59 -12.64
CA VAL A 72 13.62 -6.90 -12.65
C VAL A 72 13.85 -8.23 -13.34
N SER A 73 13.03 -9.22 -13.02
CA SER A 73 12.96 -10.51 -13.72
C SER A 73 11.57 -11.11 -13.57
N GLU A 74 11.18 -11.91 -14.56
CA GLU A 74 9.90 -12.60 -14.58
C GLU A 74 10.05 -13.93 -15.32
N ASN A 75 9.38 -14.97 -14.82
CA ASN A 75 9.18 -16.26 -15.50
C ASN A 75 7.80 -16.82 -15.16
N ASP A 76 7.50 -18.06 -15.54
CA ASP A 76 6.16 -18.65 -15.36
C ASP A 76 5.75 -18.89 -13.89
N SER A 77 6.70 -18.90 -12.96
CA SER A 77 6.44 -19.22 -11.55
C SER A 77 6.74 -18.08 -10.58
N MET A 78 7.52 -17.07 -10.99
CA MET A 78 7.90 -15.97 -10.10
C MET A 78 8.29 -14.68 -10.84
N ALA A 79 8.18 -13.56 -10.11
CA ALA A 79 8.72 -12.27 -10.53
C ALA A 79 9.48 -11.58 -9.40
N ILE A 80 10.54 -10.87 -9.75
CA ILE A 80 11.20 -9.88 -8.89
C ILE A 80 10.79 -8.50 -9.39
N ILE A 81 10.18 -7.73 -8.51
CA ILE A 81 9.60 -6.42 -8.81
C ILE A 81 10.31 -5.36 -7.95
N ASP A 82 10.64 -4.26 -8.58
CA ASP A 82 11.21 -3.09 -7.91
C ASP A 82 10.12 -2.03 -7.73
N GLY A 83 9.90 -1.57 -6.51
CA GLY A 83 8.92 -0.56 -6.15
C GLY A 83 9.43 0.88 -6.32
N ASP A 84 10.66 1.07 -6.79
CA ASP A 84 11.27 2.37 -7.10
C ASP A 84 11.17 3.38 -5.93
N TYR A 85 11.31 2.91 -4.72
CA TYR A 85 11.11 3.68 -3.48
C TYR A 85 9.73 4.37 -3.39
N GLY A 86 8.72 3.78 -4.02
CA GLY A 86 7.33 4.23 -3.93
C GLY A 86 6.71 3.97 -2.56
N MET A 87 5.56 4.60 -2.33
CA MET A 87 4.76 4.35 -1.13
C MET A 87 4.38 2.88 -1.05
N GLY A 88 4.72 2.24 0.08
CA GLY A 88 4.65 0.79 0.21
C GLY A 88 3.29 0.18 -0.08
N HIS A 89 2.19 0.79 0.39
CA HIS A 89 0.84 0.33 0.09
C HIS A 89 0.53 0.38 -1.42
N TRP A 90 0.98 1.44 -2.10
CA TRP A 90 0.72 1.65 -3.51
C TRP A 90 1.43 0.63 -4.39
N VAL A 91 2.74 0.45 -4.20
CA VAL A 91 3.53 -0.50 -4.99
C VAL A 91 3.24 -1.95 -4.59
N ALA A 92 2.92 -2.23 -3.31
CA ALA A 92 2.49 -3.55 -2.89
C ALA A 92 1.14 -3.93 -3.49
N ASN A 93 0.17 -2.99 -3.56
CA ASN A 93 -1.10 -3.24 -4.22
C ASN A 93 -0.93 -3.64 -5.69
N GLN A 94 -0.06 -2.95 -6.42
CA GLN A 94 0.27 -3.29 -7.81
C GLN A 94 0.92 -4.69 -7.91
N ALA A 95 1.90 -4.98 -7.04
CA ALA A 95 2.62 -6.25 -7.04
C ALA A 95 1.73 -7.43 -6.65
N VAL A 96 0.86 -7.26 -5.65
CA VAL A 96 -0.10 -8.29 -5.22
C VAL A 96 -1.11 -8.58 -6.30
N ASN A 97 -1.71 -7.56 -6.91
CA ASN A 97 -2.69 -7.74 -7.99
C ASN A 97 -2.06 -8.44 -9.20
N PHE A 98 -0.83 -8.07 -9.58
CA PHE A 98 -0.09 -8.80 -10.60
C PHE A 98 0.11 -10.28 -10.24
N GLY A 99 0.53 -10.55 -8.99
CA GLY A 99 0.71 -11.93 -8.50
C GLY A 99 -0.57 -12.75 -8.52
N ILE A 100 -1.70 -12.15 -8.18
CA ILE A 100 -3.02 -12.79 -8.21
C ILE A 100 -3.39 -13.19 -9.64
N GLU A 101 -3.24 -12.30 -10.61
CA GLU A 101 -3.54 -12.61 -12.02
C GLU A 101 -2.68 -13.75 -12.55
N LYS A 102 -1.39 -13.76 -12.21
CA LYS A 102 -0.48 -14.86 -12.57
C LYS A 102 -0.84 -16.17 -11.88
N ALA A 103 -1.21 -16.12 -10.59
CA ALA A 103 -1.62 -17.31 -9.86
C ALA A 103 -2.91 -17.93 -10.41
N LYS A 104 -3.88 -17.11 -10.82
CA LYS A 104 -5.09 -17.59 -11.51
C LYS A 104 -4.77 -18.35 -12.80
N ALA A 105 -3.78 -17.89 -13.54
CA ALA A 105 -3.37 -18.53 -14.80
C ALA A 105 -2.55 -19.81 -14.59
N ASN A 106 -1.66 -19.83 -13.57
CA ASN A 106 -0.62 -20.86 -13.41
C ASN A 106 -0.83 -21.76 -12.19
N GLY A 107 -1.89 -21.53 -11.38
CA GLY A 107 -2.18 -22.27 -10.15
C GLY A 107 -1.47 -21.71 -8.90
N CYS A 108 -0.26 -21.20 -9.03
CA CYS A 108 0.46 -20.44 -7.99
C CYS A 108 1.47 -19.50 -8.61
N TYR A 109 1.86 -18.45 -7.87
CA TYR A 109 2.89 -17.52 -8.31
C TYR A 109 3.59 -16.87 -7.13
N ILE A 110 4.88 -16.61 -7.24
CA ILE A 110 5.70 -15.96 -6.22
C ILE A 110 6.07 -14.57 -6.70
N VAL A 111 5.83 -13.54 -5.88
CA VAL A 111 6.25 -12.17 -6.14
C VAL A 111 7.19 -11.70 -5.03
N ALA A 112 8.39 -11.30 -5.41
CA ALA A 112 9.35 -10.65 -4.53
C ALA A 112 9.38 -9.15 -4.83
N LEU A 113 8.89 -8.32 -3.90
CA LEU A 113 8.92 -6.86 -4.00
C LEU A 113 10.11 -6.31 -3.21
N ARG A 114 10.91 -5.46 -3.86
CA ARG A 114 12.04 -4.74 -3.23
C ARG A 114 11.92 -3.23 -3.42
N ASN A 115 12.72 -2.45 -2.68
CA ASN A 115 12.76 -0.99 -2.77
C ASN A 115 11.36 -0.37 -2.65
N ALA A 116 10.58 -0.84 -1.70
CA ALA A 116 9.25 -0.35 -1.36
C ALA A 116 9.25 0.29 0.02
N GLY A 117 8.40 1.27 0.21
CA GLY A 117 8.09 1.81 1.54
C GLY A 117 7.40 0.78 2.43
N HIS A 118 7.02 1.19 3.63
CA HIS A 118 6.28 0.35 4.57
C HIS A 118 4.93 -0.10 3.99
N VAL A 119 4.68 -1.40 3.99
CA VAL A 119 3.49 -2.01 3.36
C VAL A 119 2.26 -2.11 4.28
N GLY A 120 2.34 -1.53 5.47
CA GLY A 120 1.24 -1.50 6.44
C GLY A 120 0.94 -2.85 7.09
N ARG A 121 -0.34 -3.12 7.32
CA ARG A 121 -0.83 -4.38 7.88
C ARG A 121 -0.72 -5.51 6.85
N VAL A 122 0.21 -6.44 7.07
CA VAL A 122 0.48 -7.54 6.12
C VAL A 122 -0.76 -8.40 5.84
N GLY A 123 -1.62 -8.61 6.85
CA GLY A 123 -2.88 -9.34 6.69
C GLY A 123 -3.84 -8.75 5.64
N SER A 124 -3.74 -7.46 5.35
CA SER A 124 -4.58 -6.82 4.32
C SER A 124 -4.29 -7.36 2.92
N TRP A 125 -3.04 -7.72 2.64
CA TRP A 125 -2.64 -8.31 1.36
C TRP A 125 -3.13 -9.75 1.21
N ALA A 126 -3.12 -10.52 2.31
CA ALA A 126 -3.68 -11.87 2.32
C ALA A 126 -5.20 -11.85 2.11
N ILE A 127 -5.91 -10.90 2.75
CA ILE A 127 -7.35 -10.70 2.55
C ILE A 127 -7.63 -10.31 1.09
N ASN A 128 -6.88 -9.35 0.52
CA ASN A 128 -7.04 -8.97 -0.88
C ASN A 128 -6.87 -10.16 -1.83
N ALA A 129 -5.90 -11.04 -1.57
CA ALA A 129 -5.70 -12.24 -2.38
C ALA A 129 -6.85 -13.24 -2.20
N ALA A 130 -7.29 -13.49 -0.95
CA ALA A 130 -8.37 -14.42 -0.65
C ALA A 130 -9.72 -13.99 -1.24
N ASP A 131 -10.02 -12.69 -1.25
CA ASP A 131 -11.27 -12.14 -1.81
C ASP A 131 -11.34 -12.30 -3.33
N GLN A 132 -10.21 -12.55 -3.98
CA GLN A 132 -10.13 -12.72 -5.43
C GLN A 132 -10.03 -14.18 -5.90
N GLY A 133 -10.09 -15.13 -4.96
CA GLY A 133 -10.01 -16.58 -5.20
C GLY A 133 -8.61 -17.09 -4.97
#